data_65a0c5ed216e1a08a8df63cbe009b31d
#
_entry.id   65a0c5ed216e1a08a8df63cbe009b31d
#
_cell.length_a   1.000
_cell.length_b   1.000
_cell.length_c   1.000
_cell.angle_alpha   90.00
_cell.angle_beta   90.00
_cell.angle_gamma   90.00
#
_symmetry.space_group_name_H-M   'P 1'
#
loop_
_entity.id
_entity.type
_entity.pdbx_description
1 polymer ?
#
loop_
_entity_poly.entity_id
_entity_poly.type
_entity_poly.pdbx_seq_one_letter_code
_entity_poly.pdbx_strand_id
1 'polypeptide(L)'
;MLQSGPEWAATARAEIAAGNWTSTVSNVDPAFLEFRLQSYENSPGAISPEDWLFQNGQTQSHDFSMSGGNEDVKYFASVGYQDIEGVVITQGYERLNFRMNVDAKLNDKLSAGISANGFSSKRDILGHDMRDLLRSYGVHPIYHTAQSIAFVQQMDAQAQALGKAAFDNGYRGSGYEASSIYELEPGMAAQDWHYGRANNGIGGSGDAGPAAKLDNTESWEKSYFANLNGYLQYEIIEGLNVKSVLGGDIRDSQVYSHRLLGYDSRARNSQTFMRQTDLKVSTILSETTLNFAKVIGNHDIAAVAGVEVQSTKFNGTALRGVNVPDEAILNFNLFDPSDISVTERKETRVRESVFGRVNYAYNDRYLASVSLRRDGDSRFGANKRYETFPALSFGWNIHNESFLENNETLSKLKLRFSTGSLGTTSFLGSYNSLSLLSPAATIYGTGFLIPSNSPNPDLTWQTNTETNFGVDLGLLSNR
;
A
#
# COMPACT_ATOMS: atom_id res chain seq x y z
N MET A 1 -16.97 22.68 -6.17
CA MET A 1 -17.43 22.54 -7.56
C MET A 1 -16.44 23.26 -8.44
N LEU A 2 -15.90 22.59 -9.44
CA LEU A 2 -15.10 23.23 -10.48
C LEU A 2 -16.08 23.97 -11.39
N GLN A 3 -15.76 25.21 -11.73
CA GLN A 3 -16.59 26.04 -12.61
C GLN A 3 -16.40 25.58 -14.06
N SER A 4 -17.51 25.57 -14.83
CA SER A 4 -17.43 25.45 -16.29
C SER A 4 -16.72 26.67 -16.89
N GLY A 5 -16.27 26.56 -18.14
CA GLY A 5 -15.61 27.65 -18.83
C GLY A 5 -16.44 28.96 -18.81
N PRO A 6 -17.74 28.94 -19.15
CA PRO A 6 -18.62 30.10 -19.05
C PRO A 6 -18.77 30.65 -17.63
N GLU A 7 -18.94 29.81 -16.62
CA GLU A 7 -19.04 30.25 -15.22
C GLU A 7 -17.75 30.88 -14.73
N TRP A 8 -16.61 30.29 -15.09
CA TRP A 8 -15.31 30.85 -14.76
C TRP A 8 -15.09 32.20 -15.43
N ALA A 9 -15.41 32.33 -16.71
CA ALA A 9 -15.27 33.57 -17.42
C ALA A 9 -16.20 34.66 -16.84
N ALA A 10 -17.42 34.32 -16.45
CA ALA A 10 -18.34 35.23 -15.78
C ALA A 10 -17.80 35.70 -14.42
N THR A 11 -17.25 34.76 -13.61
CA THR A 11 -16.60 35.09 -12.34
C THR A 11 -15.40 36.01 -12.57
N ALA A 12 -14.54 35.68 -13.53
CA ALA A 12 -13.36 36.47 -13.86
C ALA A 12 -13.73 37.92 -14.27
N ARG A 13 -14.78 38.08 -15.08
CA ARG A 13 -15.27 39.41 -15.44
C ARG A 13 -15.79 40.22 -14.24
N ALA A 14 -16.51 39.56 -13.31
CA ALA A 14 -16.99 40.18 -12.09
C ALA A 14 -15.85 40.66 -11.19
N GLU A 15 -14.84 39.82 -11.00
CA GLU A 15 -13.65 40.15 -10.19
C GLU A 15 -12.81 41.27 -10.81
N ILE A 16 -12.67 41.27 -12.15
CA ILE A 16 -11.99 42.35 -12.89
C ILE A 16 -12.75 43.66 -12.71
N ALA A 17 -14.06 43.63 -12.87
CA ALA A 17 -14.92 44.84 -12.72
C ALA A 17 -14.89 45.37 -11.27
N ALA A 18 -14.77 44.51 -10.28
CA ALA A 18 -14.62 44.87 -8.87
C ALA A 18 -13.23 45.36 -8.48
N GLY A 19 -12.24 45.30 -9.40
CA GLY A 19 -10.86 45.68 -9.11
C GLY A 19 -10.11 44.71 -8.21
N ASN A 20 -10.65 43.51 -7.95
CA ASN A 20 -10.05 42.50 -7.07
C ASN A 20 -8.95 41.68 -7.74
N TRP A 21 -8.88 41.70 -9.06
CA TRP A 21 -7.91 40.90 -9.81
C TRP A 21 -6.65 41.70 -10.12
N THR A 22 -5.77 41.85 -9.14
CA THR A 22 -4.71 42.84 -9.17
C THR A 22 -3.32 42.38 -9.49
N SER A 23 -2.95 41.11 -9.33
CA SER A 23 -1.53 40.77 -9.31
C SER A 23 -0.99 40.04 -10.54
N THR A 24 -1.77 39.25 -11.22
CA THR A 24 -1.31 38.47 -12.40
C THR A 24 -1.86 39.02 -13.72
N VAL A 25 -2.90 39.81 -13.66
CA VAL A 25 -3.60 40.36 -14.83
C VAL A 25 -3.17 41.79 -15.16
N SER A 26 -2.49 42.47 -14.23
CA SER A 26 -2.05 43.87 -14.42
C SER A 26 -1.10 44.11 -15.60
N ASN A 27 -0.45 43.06 -16.09
CA ASN A 27 0.44 43.10 -17.24
C ASN A 27 -0.18 42.51 -18.52
N VAL A 28 -1.44 42.10 -18.49
CA VAL A 28 -2.13 41.54 -19.65
C VAL A 28 -2.91 42.68 -20.34
N ASP A 29 -2.69 42.82 -21.62
CA ASP A 29 -3.50 43.74 -22.45
C ASP A 29 -4.99 43.44 -22.28
N PRO A 30 -5.82 44.41 -21.88
CA PRO A 30 -7.26 44.23 -21.67
C PRO A 30 -7.98 43.62 -22.87
N ALA A 31 -7.59 43.97 -24.09
CA ALA A 31 -8.20 43.41 -25.31
C ALA A 31 -7.89 41.90 -25.45
N PHE A 32 -6.71 41.49 -25.03
CA PHE A 32 -6.33 40.11 -25.07
C PHE A 32 -7.00 39.29 -23.95
N LEU A 33 -7.18 39.88 -22.78
CA LEU A 33 -7.94 39.28 -21.69
C LEU A 33 -9.38 39.00 -22.12
N GLU A 34 -10.03 39.97 -22.71
CA GLU A 34 -11.39 39.82 -23.24
C GLU A 34 -11.48 38.71 -24.27
N PHE A 35 -10.56 38.65 -25.20
CA PHE A 35 -10.47 37.60 -26.19
C PHE A 35 -10.34 36.22 -25.55
N ARG A 36 -9.53 36.08 -24.49
CA ARG A 36 -9.35 34.83 -23.73
C ARG A 36 -10.64 34.42 -23.01
N LEU A 37 -11.33 35.36 -22.38
CA LEU A 37 -12.59 35.07 -21.71
C LEU A 37 -13.65 34.56 -22.71
N GLN A 38 -13.70 35.20 -23.89
CA GLN A 38 -14.57 34.75 -24.99
C GLN A 38 -14.23 33.35 -25.48
N SER A 39 -12.91 32.99 -25.51
CA SER A 39 -12.49 31.65 -25.90
C SER A 39 -12.98 30.59 -24.92
N TYR A 40 -13.00 30.87 -23.62
CA TYR A 40 -13.53 29.98 -22.61
C TYR A 40 -15.06 29.88 -22.61
N GLU A 41 -15.74 30.99 -22.87
CA GLU A 41 -17.19 31.02 -22.98
C GLU A 41 -17.71 30.19 -24.16
N ASN A 42 -16.99 30.15 -25.26
CA ASN A 42 -17.45 29.62 -26.52
C ASN A 42 -16.78 28.33 -26.97
N SER A 43 -15.92 27.72 -26.12
CA SER A 43 -15.21 26.47 -26.46
C SER A 43 -16.20 25.32 -26.71
N PRO A 44 -16.21 24.72 -27.91
CA PRO A 44 -17.15 23.66 -28.21
C PRO A 44 -16.79 22.37 -27.47
N GLY A 45 -17.79 21.74 -26.84
CA GLY A 45 -17.63 20.45 -26.14
C GLY A 45 -16.87 20.55 -24.84
N ALA A 46 -16.73 21.73 -24.26
CA ALA A 46 -16.13 21.91 -22.92
C ALA A 46 -16.92 21.13 -21.89
N ILE A 47 -16.19 20.37 -21.07
CA ILE A 47 -16.74 19.48 -20.03
C ILE A 47 -15.92 19.62 -18.75
N SER A 48 -16.57 19.52 -17.61
CA SER A 48 -15.87 19.45 -16.32
C SER A 48 -15.04 18.18 -16.25
N PRO A 49 -13.76 18.24 -15.83
CA PRO A 49 -12.98 17.03 -15.55
C PRO A 49 -13.65 16.09 -14.55
N GLU A 50 -14.43 16.63 -13.60
CA GLU A 50 -15.19 15.81 -12.64
C GLU A 50 -16.23 14.92 -13.35
N ASP A 51 -16.96 15.47 -14.33
CA ASP A 51 -18.00 14.74 -15.05
C ASP A 51 -17.44 13.62 -15.94
N TRP A 52 -16.19 13.72 -16.35
CA TRP A 52 -15.52 12.72 -17.16
C TRP A 52 -14.74 11.71 -16.32
N LEU A 53 -14.08 12.18 -15.25
CA LEU A 53 -13.15 11.35 -14.46
C LEU A 53 -13.88 10.38 -13.53
N PHE A 54 -15.07 10.73 -13.07
CA PHE A 54 -15.84 9.93 -12.14
C PHE A 54 -16.93 9.11 -12.84
N GLN A 55 -17.09 7.89 -12.35
CA GLN A 55 -18.11 6.96 -12.82
C GLN A 55 -18.80 6.27 -11.64
N ASN A 56 -19.93 5.62 -11.91
CA ASN A 56 -20.53 4.73 -10.93
C ASN A 56 -19.70 3.46 -10.86
N GLY A 57 -18.90 3.33 -9.79
CA GLY A 57 -18.12 2.13 -9.54
C GLY A 57 -19.06 0.95 -9.24
N GLN A 58 -18.66 -0.23 -9.71
CA GLN A 58 -19.38 -1.49 -9.48
C GLN A 58 -18.52 -2.44 -8.67
N THR A 59 -19.17 -3.22 -7.82
CA THR A 59 -18.50 -4.30 -7.10
C THR A 59 -19.29 -5.59 -7.28
N GLN A 60 -18.60 -6.62 -7.76
CA GLN A 60 -19.13 -7.98 -7.85
C GLN A 60 -18.31 -8.88 -6.93
N SER A 61 -18.98 -9.75 -6.17
CA SER A 61 -18.33 -10.71 -5.29
C SER A 61 -19.10 -12.04 -5.35
N HIS A 62 -18.36 -13.09 -5.63
CA HIS A 62 -18.90 -14.45 -5.75
C HIS A 62 -18.08 -15.36 -4.86
N ASP A 63 -18.71 -15.90 -3.83
CA ASP A 63 -18.08 -16.81 -2.88
C ASP A 63 -18.78 -18.15 -2.89
N PHE A 64 -18.00 -19.21 -3.05
CA PHE A 64 -18.45 -20.58 -2.91
C PHE A 64 -17.67 -21.25 -1.80
N SER A 65 -18.37 -21.92 -0.88
CA SER A 65 -17.73 -22.69 0.19
C SER A 65 -18.44 -24.01 0.43
N MET A 66 -17.65 -24.98 0.84
CA MET A 66 -18.14 -26.30 1.27
C MET A 66 -17.44 -26.70 2.55
N SER A 67 -18.17 -27.32 3.43
CA SER A 67 -17.64 -27.90 4.66
C SER A 67 -18.34 -29.23 4.95
N GLY A 68 -17.65 -30.13 5.59
CA GLY A 68 -18.20 -31.41 5.98
C GLY A 68 -17.22 -32.18 6.86
N GLY A 69 -17.61 -33.39 7.21
CA GLY A 69 -16.76 -34.27 7.99
C GLY A 69 -17.57 -35.21 8.88
N ASN A 70 -16.82 -35.94 9.67
CA ASN A 70 -17.33 -36.83 10.71
C ASN A 70 -16.51 -36.58 12.00
N GLU A 71 -16.55 -37.52 12.93
CA GLU A 71 -15.77 -37.44 14.19
C GLU A 71 -14.27 -37.47 13.98
N ASP A 72 -13.82 -38.14 12.90
CA ASP A 72 -12.38 -38.33 12.62
C ASP A 72 -11.83 -37.31 11.64
N VAL A 73 -12.62 -36.82 10.69
CA VAL A 73 -12.11 -35.88 9.66
C VAL A 73 -13.11 -34.73 9.51
N LYS A 74 -12.54 -33.52 9.54
CA LYS A 74 -13.28 -32.27 9.24
C LYS A 74 -12.58 -31.55 8.12
N TYR A 75 -13.36 -31.01 7.17
CA TYR A 75 -12.80 -30.23 6.09
C TYR A 75 -13.62 -28.97 5.80
N PHE A 76 -12.94 -27.99 5.30
CA PHE A 76 -13.51 -26.76 4.75
C PHE A 76 -12.74 -26.41 3.49
N ALA A 77 -13.45 -26.00 2.43
CA ALA A 77 -12.85 -25.44 1.23
C ALA A 77 -13.69 -24.26 0.75
N SER A 78 -13.05 -23.23 0.25
CA SER A 78 -13.73 -22.10 -0.38
C SER A 78 -12.93 -21.52 -1.53
N VAL A 79 -13.64 -20.95 -2.49
CA VAL A 79 -13.11 -20.12 -3.56
C VAL A 79 -13.96 -18.86 -3.64
N GLY A 80 -13.32 -17.72 -3.81
CA GLY A 80 -13.99 -16.44 -3.95
C GLY A 80 -13.39 -15.65 -5.10
N TYR A 81 -14.22 -14.96 -5.85
CA TYR A 81 -13.85 -14.02 -6.88
C TYR A 81 -14.45 -12.66 -6.55
N GLN A 82 -13.64 -11.62 -6.67
CA GLN A 82 -14.05 -10.23 -6.49
C GLN A 82 -13.56 -9.40 -7.66
N ASP A 83 -14.45 -8.55 -8.17
CA ASP A 83 -14.19 -7.56 -9.19
C ASP A 83 -14.75 -6.21 -8.73
N ILE A 84 -13.90 -5.20 -8.73
CA ILE A 84 -14.24 -3.84 -8.29
C ILE A 84 -13.83 -2.87 -9.39
N GLU A 85 -14.82 -2.24 -10.01
CA GLU A 85 -14.59 -1.04 -10.80
C GLU A 85 -14.56 0.17 -9.88
N GLY A 86 -13.50 0.98 -9.98
CA GLY A 86 -13.34 2.18 -9.17
C GLY A 86 -14.32 3.29 -9.55
N VAL A 87 -14.54 4.22 -8.63
CA VAL A 87 -15.31 5.47 -8.92
C VAL A 87 -14.54 6.43 -9.83
N VAL A 88 -13.25 6.24 -9.97
CA VAL A 88 -12.39 6.94 -10.94
C VAL A 88 -12.14 6.01 -12.10
N ILE A 89 -12.34 6.51 -13.33
CA ILE A 89 -11.99 5.74 -14.52
C ILE A 89 -10.53 5.26 -14.44
N THR A 90 -10.23 4.12 -15.04
CA THR A 90 -8.90 3.47 -14.99
C THR A 90 -8.53 2.80 -13.65
N GLN A 91 -9.29 2.96 -12.59
CA GLN A 91 -9.05 2.23 -11.36
C GLN A 91 -9.88 0.95 -11.30
N GLY A 92 -9.23 -0.15 -10.99
CA GLY A 92 -9.86 -1.45 -10.86
C GLY A 92 -9.13 -2.36 -9.89
N TYR A 93 -9.83 -3.37 -9.39
CA TYR A 93 -9.25 -4.41 -8.58
C TYR A 93 -9.95 -5.74 -8.82
N GLU A 94 -9.19 -6.71 -9.25
CA GLU A 94 -9.64 -8.09 -9.43
C GLU A 94 -8.92 -9.00 -8.43
N ARG A 95 -9.64 -9.96 -7.84
CA ARG A 95 -9.05 -10.93 -6.93
C ARG A 95 -9.74 -12.28 -7.02
N LEU A 96 -8.94 -13.32 -7.16
CA LEU A 96 -9.34 -14.70 -6.97
C LEU A 96 -8.66 -15.23 -5.70
N ASN A 97 -9.41 -15.79 -4.76
CA ASN A 97 -8.87 -16.38 -3.55
C ASN A 97 -9.37 -17.81 -3.35
N PHE A 98 -8.57 -18.59 -2.66
CA PHE A 98 -8.94 -19.92 -2.21
C PHE A 98 -8.53 -20.15 -0.76
N ARG A 99 -9.24 -21.04 -0.09
CA ARG A 99 -8.90 -21.54 1.24
C ARG A 99 -9.30 -23.00 1.38
N MET A 100 -8.44 -23.77 2.04
CA MET A 100 -8.68 -25.17 2.37
C MET A 100 -8.16 -25.43 3.78
N ASN A 101 -8.95 -26.13 4.60
CA ASN A 101 -8.52 -26.65 5.89
C ASN A 101 -8.99 -28.11 5.98
N VAL A 102 -8.11 -28.96 6.46
CA VAL A 102 -8.43 -30.37 6.75
C VAL A 102 -7.80 -30.70 8.09
N ASP A 103 -8.60 -31.20 9.02
CA ASP A 103 -8.18 -31.73 10.32
C ASP A 103 -8.59 -33.20 10.40
N ALA A 104 -7.68 -34.05 10.79
CA ALA A 104 -7.91 -35.49 10.88
C ALA A 104 -7.40 -36.05 12.22
N LYS A 105 -8.24 -36.83 12.87
CA LYS A 105 -7.89 -37.68 13.99
C LYS A 105 -7.45 -39.06 13.42
N LEU A 106 -6.17 -39.29 13.38
CA LEU A 106 -5.61 -40.51 12.78
C LEU A 106 -5.80 -41.73 13.69
N ASN A 107 -5.77 -41.50 14.99
CA ASN A 107 -6.17 -42.45 16.05
C ASN A 107 -6.42 -41.66 17.35
N ASP A 108 -6.68 -42.35 18.47
CA ASP A 108 -7.02 -41.72 19.75
C ASP A 108 -5.92 -40.78 20.30
N LYS A 109 -4.69 -40.91 19.84
CA LYS A 109 -3.55 -40.13 20.31
C LYS A 109 -2.91 -39.22 19.26
N LEU A 110 -3.20 -39.45 17.98
CA LEU A 110 -2.53 -38.77 16.89
C LEU A 110 -3.54 -38.02 16.03
N SER A 111 -3.36 -36.72 15.92
CA SER A 111 -4.07 -35.86 14.98
C SER A 111 -3.12 -35.10 14.08
N ALA A 112 -3.59 -34.80 12.89
CA ALA A 112 -2.88 -34.03 11.89
C ALA A 112 -3.83 -33.05 11.19
N GLY A 113 -3.29 -31.97 10.70
CA GLY A 113 -4.08 -31.07 9.89
C GLY A 113 -3.24 -30.28 8.89
N ILE A 114 -3.92 -29.82 7.85
CA ILE A 114 -3.34 -28.97 6.82
C ILE A 114 -4.26 -27.79 6.62
N SER A 115 -3.68 -26.58 6.55
CA SER A 115 -4.37 -25.39 6.11
C SER A 115 -3.63 -24.75 4.94
N ALA A 116 -4.33 -24.43 3.89
CA ALA A 116 -3.82 -23.73 2.73
C ALA A 116 -4.73 -22.56 2.38
N ASN A 117 -4.16 -21.42 2.08
CA ASN A 117 -4.89 -20.29 1.53
C ASN A 117 -4.01 -19.47 0.60
N GLY A 118 -4.63 -18.81 -0.33
CA GLY A 118 -3.90 -17.94 -1.24
C GLY A 118 -4.82 -17.07 -2.08
N PHE A 119 -4.19 -16.16 -2.79
CA PHE A 119 -4.89 -15.31 -3.75
C PHE A 119 -3.99 -14.91 -4.92
N SER A 120 -4.64 -14.60 -6.02
CA SER A 120 -4.10 -13.82 -7.14
C SER A 120 -4.91 -12.54 -7.25
N SER A 121 -4.26 -11.40 -7.39
CA SER A 121 -4.93 -10.12 -7.59
C SER A 121 -4.22 -9.24 -8.60
N LYS A 122 -5.02 -8.42 -9.29
CA LYS A 122 -4.55 -7.32 -10.13
C LYS A 122 -5.23 -6.04 -9.64
N ARG A 123 -4.47 -4.97 -9.51
CA ARG A 123 -4.95 -3.64 -9.17
C ARG A 123 -4.44 -2.64 -10.19
N ASP A 124 -5.34 -1.95 -10.85
CA ASP A 124 -5.01 -0.80 -11.67
C ASP A 124 -4.94 0.44 -10.78
N ILE A 125 -3.82 1.14 -10.83
CA ILE A 125 -3.47 2.24 -9.93
C ILE A 125 -3.53 3.54 -10.72
N LEU A 126 -4.21 4.54 -10.19
CA LEU A 126 -4.13 5.88 -10.75
C LEU A 126 -2.69 6.40 -10.64
N GLY A 127 -2.02 6.58 -11.78
CA GLY A 127 -0.63 7.03 -11.85
C GLY A 127 -0.42 8.50 -11.46
N HIS A 128 -1.47 9.18 -10.96
CA HIS A 128 -1.52 10.62 -10.73
C HIS A 128 -2.12 11.01 -9.40
N ASP A 129 -1.74 12.19 -8.92
CA ASP A 129 -2.49 12.88 -7.87
C ASP A 129 -3.86 13.32 -8.44
N MET A 130 -4.94 12.97 -7.75
CA MET A 130 -6.31 13.37 -8.10
C MET A 130 -6.44 14.86 -8.28
N ARG A 131 -5.78 15.65 -7.44
CA ARG A 131 -5.76 17.11 -7.56
C ARG A 131 -5.21 17.56 -8.92
N ASP A 132 -4.19 16.89 -9.46
CA ASP A 132 -3.58 17.26 -10.73
C ASP A 132 -4.47 16.90 -11.93
N LEU A 133 -5.33 15.90 -11.79
CA LEU A 133 -6.35 15.57 -12.80
C LEU A 133 -7.51 16.57 -12.79
N LEU A 134 -7.92 17.02 -11.60
CA LEU A 134 -9.01 17.96 -11.41
C LEU A 134 -8.63 19.44 -11.59
N ARG A 135 -7.33 19.76 -11.75
CA ARG A 135 -6.86 21.14 -11.95
C ARG A 135 -7.17 21.70 -13.33
N SER A 136 -7.48 20.86 -14.30
CA SER A 136 -7.94 21.34 -15.60
C SER A 136 -9.28 22.06 -15.42
N TYR A 137 -9.38 23.26 -15.95
CA TYR A 137 -10.65 23.96 -15.94
C TYR A 137 -11.56 23.38 -17.03
N GLY A 138 -12.85 23.30 -16.81
CA GLY A 138 -13.84 22.86 -17.80
C GLY A 138 -13.98 23.83 -18.99
N VAL A 139 -12.86 24.24 -19.58
CA VAL A 139 -12.78 25.23 -20.68
C VAL A 139 -12.57 24.61 -22.04
N HIS A 140 -12.34 23.33 -22.11
CA HIS A 140 -12.10 22.60 -23.34
C HIS A 140 -12.68 21.17 -23.25
N PRO A 141 -12.89 20.48 -24.37
CA PRO A 141 -13.26 19.05 -24.36
C PRO A 141 -12.15 18.21 -23.74
N ILE A 142 -12.46 17.01 -23.34
CA ILE A 142 -11.46 16.03 -22.89
C ILE A 142 -10.61 15.56 -24.07
N TYR A 143 -11.27 15.23 -25.18
CA TYR A 143 -10.64 14.91 -26.46
C TYR A 143 -11.12 15.87 -27.55
N HIS A 144 -10.24 16.22 -28.46
CA HIS A 144 -10.57 17.08 -29.59
C HIS A 144 -11.60 16.45 -30.51
N THR A 145 -12.51 17.26 -30.99
CA THR A 145 -13.41 16.98 -32.11
C THR A 145 -13.00 17.86 -33.29
N ALA A 146 -13.47 17.54 -34.50
CA ALA A 146 -13.27 18.43 -35.66
C ALA A 146 -13.68 19.86 -35.37
N GLN A 147 -14.77 20.05 -34.61
CA GLN A 147 -15.30 21.39 -34.26
C GLN A 147 -14.37 22.11 -33.29
N SER A 148 -13.85 21.43 -32.25
CA SER A 148 -12.92 22.04 -31.28
C SER A 148 -11.55 22.34 -31.91
N ILE A 149 -11.11 21.55 -32.90
CA ILE A 149 -9.87 21.83 -33.65
C ILE A 149 -10.07 23.11 -34.49
N ALA A 150 -11.14 23.18 -35.26
CA ALA A 150 -11.44 24.38 -36.04
C ALA A 150 -11.54 25.62 -35.16
N PHE A 151 -12.15 25.49 -33.98
CA PHE A 151 -12.26 26.57 -33.00
C PHE A 151 -10.87 27.06 -32.51
N VAL A 152 -9.95 26.17 -32.08
CA VAL A 152 -8.62 26.60 -31.60
C VAL A 152 -7.79 27.21 -32.71
N GLN A 153 -7.87 26.71 -33.94
CA GLN A 153 -7.22 27.30 -35.11
C GLN A 153 -7.76 28.68 -35.45
N GLN A 154 -9.08 28.89 -35.37
CA GLN A 154 -9.70 30.18 -35.55
C GLN A 154 -9.26 31.16 -34.46
N MET A 155 -9.23 30.74 -33.19
CA MET A 155 -8.79 31.59 -32.09
C MET A 155 -7.31 31.97 -32.22
N ASP A 156 -6.46 31.08 -32.70
CA ASP A 156 -5.04 31.36 -32.95
C ASP A 156 -4.88 32.40 -34.08
N ALA A 157 -5.61 32.25 -35.17
CA ALA A 157 -5.60 33.21 -36.26
C ALA A 157 -6.09 34.62 -35.84
N GLN A 158 -7.11 34.68 -34.99
CA GLN A 158 -7.58 35.95 -34.43
C GLN A 158 -6.55 36.60 -33.49
N ALA A 159 -5.86 35.79 -32.63
CA ALA A 159 -4.80 36.26 -31.74
C ALA A 159 -3.66 36.89 -32.57
N GLN A 160 -3.24 36.22 -33.65
CA GLN A 160 -2.21 36.71 -34.54
C GLN A 160 -2.62 38.02 -35.23
N ALA A 161 -3.85 38.13 -35.68
CA ALA A 161 -4.39 39.35 -36.30
C ALA A 161 -4.39 40.57 -35.32
N LEU A 162 -4.51 40.30 -34.02
CA LEU A 162 -4.39 41.31 -32.96
C LEU A 162 -2.92 41.61 -32.57
N GLY A 163 -1.92 41.03 -33.27
CA GLY A 163 -0.53 41.22 -32.97
C GLY A 163 -0.08 40.47 -31.70
N LYS A 164 -0.82 39.46 -31.28
CA LYS A 164 -0.52 38.63 -30.09
C LYS A 164 0.29 37.39 -30.51
N ALA A 165 0.96 36.80 -29.54
CA ALA A 165 1.63 35.50 -29.76
C ALA A 165 0.60 34.45 -30.14
N ALA A 166 0.92 33.66 -31.15
CA ALA A 166 0.11 32.53 -31.58
C ALA A 166 -0.03 31.51 -30.43
N PHE A 167 -1.18 30.85 -30.35
CA PHE A 167 -1.40 29.76 -29.39
C PHE A 167 -0.37 28.64 -29.58
N ASP A 168 -0.01 28.39 -30.83
CA ASP A 168 0.99 27.41 -31.22
C ASP A 168 2.45 27.76 -30.83
N ASN A 169 2.70 28.98 -30.38
CA ASN A 169 4.06 29.49 -30.16
C ASN A 169 4.63 29.17 -28.77
N GLY A 170 3.95 28.42 -27.94
CA GLY A 170 4.22 28.48 -26.53
C GLY A 170 5.20 27.48 -25.97
N TYR A 171 5.46 26.37 -26.60
CA TYR A 171 6.22 25.30 -25.98
C TYR A 171 7.35 24.69 -26.83
N ARG A 172 7.57 25.23 -28.00
CA ARG A 172 8.66 24.80 -28.93
C ARG A 172 10.06 25.14 -28.43
N GLY A 173 10.44 24.97 -27.26
CA GLY A 173 11.79 25.37 -26.83
C GLY A 173 12.47 24.41 -25.88
N SER A 174 11.83 23.32 -25.51
CA SER A 174 12.31 22.43 -24.46
C SER A 174 12.68 21.02 -24.93
N GLY A 175 12.81 20.80 -26.24
CA GLY A 175 13.09 19.46 -26.79
C GLY A 175 11.85 18.56 -26.87
N TYR A 176 10.69 19.06 -26.53
CA TYR A 176 9.40 18.43 -26.69
C TYR A 176 8.77 18.92 -27.98
N GLU A 177 8.67 18.10 -28.99
CA GLU A 177 7.87 18.36 -30.19
C GLU A 177 6.42 18.11 -29.88
N ALA A 178 5.78 19.03 -29.13
CA ALA A 178 4.33 19.03 -29.10
C ALA A 178 3.81 19.26 -30.51
N SER A 179 2.90 18.43 -30.99
CA SER A 179 2.26 18.63 -32.30
C SER A 179 1.61 20.00 -32.33
N SER A 180 1.83 20.71 -33.43
CA SER A 180 1.14 22.00 -33.68
C SER A 180 -0.37 21.82 -33.59
N ILE A 181 -1.10 22.88 -33.16
CA ILE A 181 -2.56 22.85 -33.22
C ILE A 181 -3.10 22.63 -34.64
N TYR A 182 -2.25 22.81 -35.65
CA TYR A 182 -2.58 22.53 -37.05
C TYR A 182 -2.36 21.07 -37.44
N GLU A 183 -1.77 20.27 -36.56
CA GLU A 183 -1.55 18.83 -36.69
C GLU A 183 -2.52 18.01 -35.82
N LEU A 184 -3.45 18.67 -35.11
CA LEU A 184 -4.42 17.99 -34.27
C LEU A 184 -5.40 17.19 -35.11
N GLU A 185 -5.73 16.00 -34.61
CA GLU A 185 -6.75 15.13 -35.16
C GLU A 185 -7.89 14.87 -34.14
N PRO A 186 -9.11 14.60 -34.60
CA PRO A 186 -10.19 14.20 -33.72
C PRO A 186 -9.82 12.95 -32.91
N GLY A 187 -10.07 12.98 -31.59
CA GLY A 187 -9.70 11.92 -30.67
C GLY A 187 -8.39 12.15 -29.93
N MET A 188 -7.58 13.12 -30.33
CA MET A 188 -6.40 13.52 -29.53
C MET A 188 -6.83 14.21 -28.25
N ALA A 189 -6.09 13.96 -27.15
CA ALA A 189 -6.34 14.58 -25.86
C ALA A 189 -6.20 16.12 -25.94
N ALA A 190 -7.21 16.83 -25.48
CA ALA A 190 -7.15 18.29 -25.43
C ALA A 190 -6.28 18.74 -24.26
N GLN A 191 -5.46 19.76 -24.52
CA GLN A 191 -4.50 20.29 -23.54
C GLN A 191 -4.69 21.80 -23.40
N ASP A 192 -4.39 22.32 -22.22
CA ASP A 192 -4.52 23.75 -21.90
C ASP A 192 -3.75 24.66 -22.88
N TRP A 193 -2.60 24.20 -23.34
CA TRP A 193 -1.78 25.00 -24.28
C TRP A 193 -2.39 25.09 -25.68
N HIS A 194 -3.23 24.14 -26.12
CA HIS A 194 -3.98 24.27 -27.37
C HIS A 194 -4.90 25.51 -27.35
N TYR A 195 -5.29 25.93 -26.16
CA TYR A 195 -6.11 27.10 -25.90
C TYR A 195 -5.27 28.34 -25.51
N GLY A 196 -3.98 28.32 -25.76
CA GLY A 196 -3.05 29.42 -25.54
C GLY A 196 -2.77 29.75 -24.07
N ARG A 197 -3.11 28.88 -23.14
CA ARG A 197 -3.07 29.17 -21.71
C ARG A 197 -1.68 29.35 -21.15
N ALA A 198 -0.72 28.59 -21.62
CA ALA A 198 0.67 28.63 -21.11
C ALA A 198 1.44 29.89 -21.46
N ASN A 199 1.04 30.61 -22.53
CA ASN A 199 1.81 31.70 -23.09
C ASN A 199 1.44 33.09 -22.61
N ASN A 200 0.31 33.27 -21.99
CA ASN A 200 -0.31 34.58 -21.87
C ASN A 200 -0.57 35.06 -20.43
N GLY A 201 0.07 34.46 -19.43
CA GLY A 201 0.09 35.00 -18.07
C GLY A 201 -1.24 35.01 -17.31
N ILE A 202 -2.34 34.55 -17.91
CA ILE A 202 -3.63 34.48 -17.23
C ILE A 202 -3.65 33.18 -16.44
N GLY A 203 -3.29 33.31 -15.20
CA GLY A 203 -3.34 32.40 -14.09
C GLY A 203 -3.76 30.95 -14.37
N GLY A 204 -2.82 30.08 -14.45
CA GLY A 204 -2.98 28.66 -14.51
C GLY A 204 -1.65 28.00 -14.80
N SER A 205 -1.38 26.93 -14.15
CA SER A 205 -0.31 26.05 -14.51
C SER A 205 -0.60 25.53 -15.92
N GLY A 206 0.25 25.69 -16.91
CA GLY A 206 0.08 25.07 -18.22
C GLY A 206 0.05 23.55 -18.14
N ASP A 207 -0.89 23.02 -17.42
CA ASP A 207 -1.06 21.57 -17.23
C ASP A 207 -1.62 20.95 -18.49
N ALA A 208 -1.18 19.76 -18.80
CA ALA A 208 -1.89 18.90 -19.72
C ALA A 208 -3.30 18.61 -19.21
N GLY A 209 -4.26 18.50 -20.10
CA GLY A 209 -5.61 18.05 -19.73
C GLY A 209 -5.60 16.67 -19.06
N PRO A 210 -6.66 16.29 -18.37
CA PRO A 210 -6.72 15.03 -17.63
C PRO A 210 -6.55 13.82 -18.56
N ALA A 211 -7.10 13.84 -19.79
CA ALA A 211 -6.92 12.77 -20.75
C ALA A 211 -5.46 12.59 -21.14
N ALA A 212 -4.74 13.66 -21.45
CA ALA A 212 -3.32 13.56 -21.83
C ALA A 212 -2.49 12.93 -20.73
N LYS A 213 -2.83 13.16 -19.46
CA LYS A 213 -2.18 12.52 -18.32
C LYS A 213 -2.52 11.04 -18.24
N LEU A 214 -3.80 10.67 -18.38
CA LEU A 214 -4.22 9.28 -18.28
C LEU A 214 -3.79 8.44 -19.49
N ASP A 215 -3.89 8.96 -20.70
CA ASP A 215 -3.50 8.26 -21.93
C ASP A 215 -1.98 7.96 -21.99
N ASN A 216 -1.19 8.81 -21.35
CA ASN A 216 0.27 8.70 -21.36
C ASN A 216 0.86 8.08 -20.09
N THR A 217 0.02 7.45 -19.26
CA THR A 217 0.49 6.73 -18.08
C THR A 217 -0.31 5.46 -17.85
N GLU A 218 0.39 4.46 -17.41
CA GLU A 218 -0.20 3.24 -16.89
C GLU A 218 0.49 2.86 -15.60
N SER A 219 -0.25 2.38 -14.64
CA SER A 219 0.30 1.80 -13.42
C SER A 219 -0.59 0.69 -12.92
N TRP A 220 0.01 -0.46 -12.64
CA TRP A 220 -0.70 -1.59 -12.06
C TRP A 220 0.19 -2.40 -11.12
N GLU A 221 -0.46 -3.15 -10.25
CA GLU A 221 0.15 -4.11 -9.34
C GLU A 221 -0.51 -5.48 -9.53
N LYS A 222 0.30 -6.51 -9.73
CA LYS A 222 -0.12 -7.92 -9.66
C LYS A 222 0.50 -8.55 -8.43
N SER A 223 -0.31 -9.27 -7.67
CA SER A 223 0.15 -9.93 -6.46
C SER A 223 -0.36 -11.37 -6.40
N TYR A 224 0.55 -12.27 -6.07
CA TYR A 224 0.27 -13.67 -5.77
C TYR A 224 0.68 -13.95 -4.32
N PHE A 225 -0.17 -14.62 -3.60
CA PHE A 225 0.11 -15.06 -2.25
C PHE A 225 -0.33 -16.49 -2.08
N ALA A 226 0.51 -17.30 -1.45
CA ALA A 226 0.15 -18.64 -1.01
C ALA A 226 0.74 -18.90 0.37
N ASN A 227 -0.06 -19.49 1.25
CA ASN A 227 0.33 -19.94 2.57
C ASN A 227 -0.09 -21.39 2.75
N LEU A 228 0.81 -22.19 3.27
CA LEU A 228 0.58 -23.61 3.57
C LEU A 228 1.14 -23.91 4.96
N ASN A 229 0.31 -24.49 5.82
CA ASN A 229 0.70 -24.96 7.14
C ASN A 229 0.21 -26.39 7.35
N GLY A 230 1.08 -27.23 7.91
CA GLY A 230 0.72 -28.56 8.36
C GLY A 230 1.10 -28.71 9.83
N TYR A 231 0.32 -29.50 10.56
CA TYR A 231 0.67 -29.88 11.92
C TYR A 231 0.50 -31.37 12.17
N LEU A 232 1.29 -31.87 13.12
CA LEU A 232 1.13 -33.15 13.78
C LEU A 232 1.02 -32.88 15.28
N GLN A 233 0.04 -33.52 15.93
CA GLN A 233 -0.14 -33.47 17.36
C GLN A 233 -0.28 -34.88 17.92
N TYR A 234 0.55 -35.21 18.92
CA TYR A 234 0.54 -36.49 19.57
C TYR A 234 0.26 -36.33 21.07
N GLU A 235 -0.74 -37.02 21.57
CA GLU A 235 -1.08 -37.08 23.00
C GLU A 235 -0.20 -38.14 23.66
N ILE A 236 0.74 -37.68 24.49
CA ILE A 236 1.69 -38.57 25.21
C ILE A 236 0.97 -39.31 26.32
N ILE A 237 0.30 -38.53 27.16
CA ILE A 237 -0.63 -38.98 28.22
C ILE A 237 -1.80 -37.99 28.27
N GLU A 238 -2.88 -38.39 28.96
CA GLU A 238 -4.03 -37.50 29.16
C GLU A 238 -3.64 -36.11 29.68
N GLY A 239 -3.97 -35.08 28.90
CA GLY A 239 -3.67 -33.68 29.18
C GLY A 239 -2.26 -33.23 28.79
N LEU A 240 -1.38 -34.11 28.30
CA LEU A 240 -0.06 -33.74 27.81
C LEU A 240 0.11 -34.11 26.34
N ASN A 241 0.27 -33.11 25.48
CA ASN A 241 0.51 -33.33 24.06
C ASN A 241 1.74 -32.56 23.53
N VAL A 242 2.35 -33.12 22.51
CA VAL A 242 3.33 -32.42 21.69
C VAL A 242 2.70 -32.09 20.34
N LYS A 243 2.84 -30.82 19.91
CA LYS A 243 2.38 -30.34 18.61
C LYS A 243 3.52 -29.75 17.85
N SER A 244 3.72 -30.21 16.62
CA SER A 244 4.73 -29.68 15.70
C SER A 244 4.02 -29.08 14.49
N VAL A 245 4.35 -27.84 14.15
CA VAL A 245 3.82 -27.09 12.99
C VAL A 245 4.99 -26.82 12.05
N LEU A 246 4.78 -27.13 10.78
CA LEU A 246 5.65 -26.67 9.69
C LEU A 246 4.78 -25.87 8.73
N GLY A 247 5.17 -24.64 8.50
CA GLY A 247 4.42 -23.74 7.65
C GLY A 247 5.33 -22.84 6.81
N GLY A 248 4.71 -22.20 5.86
CA GLY A 248 5.38 -21.19 5.06
C GLY A 248 4.42 -20.41 4.20
N ASP A 249 4.88 -19.26 3.79
CA ASP A 249 4.19 -18.41 2.83
C ASP A 249 5.14 -17.92 1.75
N ILE A 250 4.55 -17.64 0.62
CA ILE A 250 5.19 -16.96 -0.49
C ILE A 250 4.29 -15.83 -0.97
N ARG A 251 4.87 -14.66 -1.11
CA ARG A 251 4.25 -13.51 -1.77
C ARG A 251 5.14 -13.11 -2.93
N ASP A 252 4.54 -12.95 -4.10
CA ASP A 252 5.18 -12.45 -5.30
C ASP A 252 4.37 -11.26 -5.77
N SER A 253 4.99 -10.09 -5.86
CA SER A 253 4.33 -8.86 -6.31
C SER A 253 5.15 -8.20 -7.41
N GLN A 254 4.45 -7.81 -8.46
CA GLN A 254 4.98 -7.05 -9.58
C GLN A 254 4.24 -5.73 -9.67
N VAL A 255 4.98 -4.63 -9.63
CA VAL A 255 4.47 -3.27 -9.86
C VAL A 255 5.08 -2.74 -11.14
N TYR A 256 4.23 -2.33 -12.05
CA TYR A 256 4.62 -1.72 -13.31
C TYR A 256 4.09 -0.29 -13.38
N SER A 257 4.87 0.60 -13.94
CA SER A 257 4.38 1.93 -14.30
C SER A 257 5.19 2.51 -15.46
N HIS A 258 4.52 3.26 -16.32
CA HIS A 258 5.20 4.09 -17.31
C HIS A 258 4.58 5.49 -17.40
N ARG A 259 5.35 6.40 -17.94
CA ARG A 259 4.93 7.73 -18.31
C ARG A 259 5.60 8.11 -19.63
N LEU A 260 4.77 8.43 -20.61
CA LEU A 260 5.17 8.76 -21.98
C LEU A 260 5.19 10.28 -22.21
N LEU A 261 5.59 10.68 -23.39
CA LEU A 261 5.47 12.05 -23.88
C LEU A 261 3.97 12.45 -23.93
N GLY A 262 3.67 13.74 -23.84
CA GLY A 262 2.28 14.18 -23.80
C GLY A 262 1.64 14.20 -22.41
N TYR A 263 2.28 13.60 -21.42
CA TYR A 263 1.83 13.62 -20.03
C TYR A 263 1.66 15.04 -19.45
N ASP A 264 2.57 15.94 -19.75
CA ASP A 264 2.56 17.31 -19.23
C ASP A 264 3.04 18.31 -20.29
N SER A 265 2.21 19.27 -20.62
CA SER A 265 2.54 20.38 -21.54
C SER A 265 3.69 21.26 -21.03
N ARG A 266 3.95 21.25 -19.73
CA ARG A 266 5.10 21.95 -19.12
C ARG A 266 6.43 21.21 -19.26
N ALA A 267 6.54 20.24 -20.11
CA ALA A 267 7.59 19.26 -20.37
C ALA A 267 9.07 19.64 -20.07
N ARG A 268 9.31 20.77 -19.44
CA ARG A 268 10.66 21.22 -19.09
C ARG A 268 11.44 20.27 -18.19
N ASN A 269 10.73 19.38 -17.46
CA ASN A 269 11.33 18.42 -16.53
C ASN A 269 10.63 17.05 -16.50
N SER A 270 9.66 16.79 -17.37
CA SER A 270 8.92 15.54 -17.37
C SER A 270 9.63 14.49 -18.20
N GLN A 271 10.63 13.86 -17.61
CA GLN A 271 11.32 12.74 -18.22
C GLN A 271 10.36 11.55 -18.40
N THR A 272 10.26 11.03 -19.61
CA THR A 272 9.57 9.76 -19.85
C THR A 272 10.27 8.66 -19.09
N PHE A 273 9.52 7.70 -18.60
CA PHE A 273 10.10 6.55 -17.91
C PHE A 273 9.25 5.30 -18.06
N MET A 274 9.90 4.18 -17.90
CA MET A 274 9.29 2.88 -17.64
C MET A 274 9.91 2.29 -16.39
N ARG A 275 9.10 1.74 -15.51
CA ARG A 275 9.54 1.13 -14.26
C ARG A 275 8.83 -0.20 -14.04
N GLN A 276 9.60 -1.19 -13.64
CA GLN A 276 9.09 -2.47 -13.16
C GLN A 276 9.77 -2.81 -11.84
N THR A 277 8.99 -3.23 -10.87
CA THR A 277 9.50 -3.70 -9.58
C THR A 277 8.91 -5.05 -9.28
N ASP A 278 9.75 -6.05 -9.15
CA ASP A 278 9.41 -7.41 -8.76
C ASP A 278 9.90 -7.66 -7.35
N LEU A 279 9.05 -8.15 -6.47
CA LEU A 279 9.42 -8.48 -5.08
C LEU A 279 8.81 -9.83 -4.69
N LYS A 280 9.68 -10.78 -4.43
CA LYS A 280 9.32 -12.10 -3.88
C LYS A 280 9.76 -12.19 -2.43
N VAL A 281 8.80 -12.45 -1.55
CA VAL A 281 9.04 -12.70 -0.13
C VAL A 281 8.61 -14.12 0.17
N SER A 282 9.48 -14.92 0.79
CA SER A 282 9.16 -16.27 1.22
C SER A 282 9.53 -16.46 2.68
N THR A 283 8.60 -17.02 3.46
CA THR A 283 8.79 -17.33 4.87
C THR A 283 8.63 -18.83 5.08
N ILE A 284 9.51 -19.42 5.89
CA ILE A 284 9.36 -20.78 6.42
C ILE A 284 9.36 -20.67 7.94
N LEU A 285 8.40 -21.33 8.57
CA LEU A 285 8.20 -21.41 10.02
C LEU A 285 8.21 -22.86 10.46
N SER A 286 8.96 -23.16 11.52
CA SER A 286 8.87 -24.41 12.26
C SER A 286 8.67 -24.10 13.73
N GLU A 287 7.61 -24.64 14.31
CA GLU A 287 7.30 -24.49 15.72
C GLU A 287 6.99 -25.87 16.33
N THR A 288 7.53 -26.14 17.50
CA THR A 288 7.18 -27.33 18.27
C THR A 288 6.87 -26.92 19.69
N THR A 289 5.69 -27.33 20.18
CA THR A 289 5.21 -27.03 21.53
C THR A 289 4.89 -28.30 22.29
N LEU A 290 5.18 -28.32 23.58
CA LEU A 290 4.69 -29.24 24.57
C LEU A 290 3.60 -28.53 25.36
N ASN A 291 2.39 -29.07 25.34
CA ASN A 291 1.21 -28.50 25.98
C ASN A 291 0.70 -29.43 27.05
N PHE A 292 0.45 -28.87 28.23
CA PHE A 292 -0.13 -29.57 29.37
C PHE A 292 -1.37 -28.83 29.85
N ALA A 293 -2.48 -29.54 30.06
CA ALA A 293 -3.68 -28.99 30.65
C ALA A 293 -4.37 -30.05 31.49
N LYS A 294 -4.57 -29.77 32.79
CA LYS A 294 -5.23 -30.70 33.70
C LYS A 294 -5.88 -29.99 34.88
N VAL A 295 -7.07 -30.43 35.22
CA VAL A 295 -7.78 -30.05 36.44
C VAL A 295 -7.57 -31.14 37.50
N ILE A 296 -7.04 -30.76 38.64
CA ILE A 296 -6.75 -31.66 39.76
C ILE A 296 -7.42 -31.10 41.02
N GLY A 297 -8.57 -31.63 41.38
CA GLY A 297 -9.40 -31.06 42.46
C GLY A 297 -9.78 -29.61 42.14
N ASN A 298 -9.37 -28.67 42.98
CA ASN A 298 -9.63 -27.24 42.80
C ASN A 298 -8.53 -26.50 42.01
N HIS A 299 -7.55 -27.23 41.49
CA HIS A 299 -6.42 -26.68 40.76
C HIS A 299 -6.60 -26.88 39.26
N ASP A 300 -6.65 -25.80 38.49
CA ASP A 300 -6.61 -25.81 37.05
C ASP A 300 -5.23 -25.32 36.60
N ILE A 301 -4.51 -26.17 35.86
CA ILE A 301 -3.14 -25.91 35.41
C ILE A 301 -3.09 -26.08 33.89
N ALA A 302 -2.67 -25.02 33.20
CA ALA A 302 -2.33 -25.07 31.79
C ALA A 302 -0.91 -24.53 31.58
N ALA A 303 -0.08 -25.32 30.92
CA ALA A 303 1.30 -24.95 30.63
C ALA A 303 1.65 -25.21 29.16
N VAL A 304 2.50 -24.37 28.62
CA VAL A 304 3.11 -24.57 27.29
C VAL A 304 4.58 -24.25 27.37
N ALA A 305 5.39 -25.08 26.71
CA ALA A 305 6.80 -24.79 26.41
C ALA A 305 7.04 -25.04 24.94
N GLY A 306 7.82 -24.20 24.27
CA GLY A 306 8.00 -24.33 22.83
C GLY A 306 9.30 -23.72 22.31
N VAL A 307 9.62 -24.16 21.11
CA VAL A 307 10.69 -23.63 20.28
C VAL A 307 10.13 -23.24 18.91
N GLU A 308 10.62 -22.13 18.36
CA GLU A 308 10.20 -21.60 17.07
C GLU A 308 11.42 -21.15 16.29
N VAL A 309 11.44 -21.43 14.99
CA VAL A 309 12.42 -20.89 14.04
C VAL A 309 11.66 -20.38 12.82
N GLN A 310 11.92 -19.14 12.45
CA GLN A 310 11.35 -18.50 11.27
C GLN A 310 12.48 -17.95 10.39
N SER A 311 12.42 -18.25 9.09
CA SER A 311 13.32 -17.69 8.08
C SER A 311 12.54 -16.99 7.00
N THR A 312 12.79 -15.70 6.79
CA THR A 312 12.17 -14.90 5.75
C THR A 312 13.22 -14.42 4.76
N LYS A 313 13.01 -14.71 3.48
CA LYS A 313 13.87 -14.27 2.37
C LYS A 313 13.15 -13.24 1.52
N PHE A 314 13.86 -12.18 1.19
CA PHE A 314 13.43 -11.12 0.28
C PHE A 314 14.32 -11.17 -0.96
N ASN A 315 13.70 -11.31 -2.12
CA ASN A 315 14.35 -11.20 -3.42
C ASN A 315 13.55 -10.19 -4.24
N GLY A 316 14.18 -9.09 -4.59
CA GLY A 316 13.53 -8.04 -5.36
C GLY A 316 14.45 -7.45 -6.40
N THR A 317 13.88 -7.02 -7.50
CA THR A 317 14.55 -6.28 -8.56
C THR A 317 13.69 -5.10 -8.96
N ALA A 318 14.26 -3.91 -8.99
CA ALA A 318 13.60 -2.75 -9.58
C ALA A 318 14.42 -2.29 -10.79
N LEU A 319 13.75 -2.27 -11.94
CA LEU A 319 14.24 -1.73 -13.20
C LEU A 319 13.59 -0.38 -13.43
N ARG A 320 14.35 0.62 -13.83
CA ARG A 320 13.83 1.90 -14.26
C ARG A 320 14.62 2.35 -15.48
N GLY A 321 13.94 2.56 -16.60
CA GLY A 321 14.45 3.21 -17.80
C GLY A 321 13.87 4.62 -17.88
N VAL A 322 14.69 5.58 -18.28
CA VAL A 322 14.30 6.97 -18.55
C VAL A 322 14.53 7.27 -20.03
N ASN A 323 13.90 8.33 -20.56
CA ASN A 323 14.00 8.66 -21.97
C ASN A 323 13.52 7.51 -22.86
N VAL A 324 12.24 7.12 -22.72
CA VAL A 324 11.62 6.03 -23.50
C VAL A 324 11.91 6.21 -24.98
N PRO A 325 12.62 5.28 -25.63
CA PRO A 325 13.10 5.49 -27.00
C PRO A 325 12.03 5.31 -28.06
N ASP A 326 11.01 4.48 -27.80
CA ASP A 326 9.88 4.24 -28.68
C ASP A 326 8.63 4.00 -27.82
N GLU A 327 7.66 4.89 -27.94
CA GLU A 327 6.43 4.81 -27.17
C GLU A 327 5.46 3.73 -27.66
N ALA A 328 5.62 3.25 -28.87
CA ALA A 328 4.84 2.13 -29.41
C ALA A 328 5.37 0.78 -28.92
N ILE A 329 6.65 0.71 -28.48
CA ILE A 329 7.31 -0.54 -28.08
C ILE A 329 7.96 -0.34 -26.69
N LEU A 330 7.19 -0.60 -25.64
CA LEU A 330 7.65 -0.47 -24.25
C LEU A 330 8.47 -1.69 -23.82
N ASN A 331 9.76 -1.68 -24.15
CA ASN A 331 10.69 -2.76 -23.83
C ASN A 331 12.04 -2.20 -23.34
N PHE A 332 12.51 -2.68 -22.18
CA PHE A 332 13.79 -2.25 -21.59
C PHE A 332 14.99 -2.51 -22.49
N ASN A 333 14.93 -3.47 -23.41
CA ASN A 333 16.04 -3.75 -24.33
C ASN A 333 16.29 -2.66 -25.35
N LEU A 334 15.37 -1.72 -25.53
CA LEU A 334 15.51 -0.62 -26.48
C LEU A 334 16.18 0.63 -25.86
N PHE A 335 16.25 0.69 -24.53
CA PHE A 335 16.86 1.83 -23.85
C PHE A 335 18.37 1.88 -24.00
N ASP A 336 18.93 3.07 -24.06
CA ASP A 336 20.37 3.24 -23.87
C ASP A 336 20.78 2.69 -22.50
N PRO A 337 21.86 1.89 -22.38
CA PRO A 337 22.30 1.35 -21.11
C PRO A 337 22.57 2.41 -20.02
N SER A 338 22.91 3.64 -20.42
CA SER A 338 23.10 4.77 -19.48
C SER A 338 21.80 5.31 -18.89
N ASP A 339 20.68 5.05 -19.53
CA ASP A 339 19.33 5.45 -19.11
C ASP A 339 18.63 4.39 -18.25
N ILE A 340 19.25 3.22 -18.06
CA ILE A 340 18.73 2.15 -17.24
C ILE A 340 19.37 2.18 -15.84
N SER A 341 18.55 2.11 -14.83
CA SER A 341 18.97 1.82 -13.46
C SER A 341 18.37 0.52 -12.95
N VAL A 342 19.20 -0.28 -12.30
CA VAL A 342 18.80 -1.57 -11.71
C VAL A 342 19.12 -1.52 -10.22
N THR A 343 18.16 -1.90 -9.40
CA THR A 343 18.35 -2.07 -7.95
C THR A 343 17.95 -3.48 -7.58
N GLU A 344 18.83 -4.20 -6.91
CA GLU A 344 18.54 -5.52 -6.35
C GLU A 344 18.37 -5.44 -4.84
N ARG A 345 17.46 -6.27 -4.32
CA ARG A 345 17.27 -6.52 -2.90
C ARG A 345 17.36 -8.03 -2.65
N LYS A 346 18.39 -8.45 -1.90
CA LYS A 346 18.57 -9.83 -1.45
C LYS A 346 18.82 -9.83 0.04
N GLU A 347 17.85 -10.24 0.81
CA GLU A 347 17.93 -10.24 2.26
C GLU A 347 17.40 -11.54 2.84
N THR A 348 18.01 -11.97 3.93
CA THR A 348 17.51 -13.08 4.74
C THR A 348 17.44 -12.63 6.19
N ARG A 349 16.31 -12.88 6.82
CA ARG A 349 16.06 -12.62 8.24
C ARG A 349 15.73 -13.94 8.92
N VAL A 350 16.42 -14.25 10.00
CA VAL A 350 16.15 -15.43 10.80
C VAL A 350 15.77 -14.99 12.21
N ARG A 351 14.70 -15.58 12.72
CA ARG A 351 14.26 -15.41 14.10
C ARG A 351 14.19 -16.79 14.75
N GLU A 352 14.66 -16.87 15.99
CA GLU A 352 14.63 -18.06 16.82
C GLU A 352 14.02 -17.69 18.16
N SER A 353 13.20 -18.57 18.72
CA SER A 353 12.54 -18.32 20.00
C SER A 353 12.45 -19.58 20.82
N VAL A 354 12.65 -19.42 22.12
CA VAL A 354 12.32 -20.43 23.13
C VAL A 354 11.39 -19.78 24.12
N PHE A 355 10.28 -20.41 24.43
CA PHE A 355 9.26 -19.80 25.28
C PHE A 355 8.57 -20.82 26.18
N GLY A 356 8.02 -20.30 27.28
CA GLY A 356 7.17 -21.06 28.16
C GLY A 356 6.16 -20.16 28.86
N ARG A 357 5.00 -20.72 29.17
CA ARG A 357 3.95 -20.07 29.96
C ARG A 357 3.28 -21.10 30.85
N VAL A 358 2.97 -20.69 32.05
CA VAL A 358 2.12 -21.44 32.97
C VAL A 358 0.96 -20.55 33.39
N ASN A 359 -0.26 -21.06 33.22
CA ASN A 359 -1.48 -20.47 33.77
C ASN A 359 -1.96 -21.39 34.89
N TYR A 360 -2.35 -20.79 35.99
CA TYR A 360 -2.85 -21.49 37.14
C TYR A 360 -4.09 -20.81 37.69
N ALA A 361 -5.12 -21.59 37.96
CA ALA A 361 -6.29 -21.12 38.68
C ALA A 361 -6.58 -22.05 39.88
N TYR A 362 -6.91 -21.43 41.01
CA TYR A 362 -7.33 -22.13 42.19
C TYR A 362 -8.79 -21.80 42.49
N ASN A 363 -9.64 -22.82 42.42
CA ASN A 363 -11.09 -22.75 42.72
C ASN A 363 -11.80 -21.59 41.97
N ASP A 364 -11.29 -21.25 40.76
CA ASP A 364 -11.71 -20.08 39.98
C ASP A 364 -11.68 -18.75 40.77
N ARG A 365 -10.95 -18.68 41.86
CA ARG A 365 -10.79 -17.49 42.71
C ARG A 365 -9.46 -16.78 42.44
N TYR A 366 -8.40 -17.50 42.49
CA TYR A 366 -7.04 -16.97 42.33
C TYR A 366 -6.47 -17.41 41.00
N LEU A 367 -6.13 -16.46 40.15
CA LEU A 367 -5.60 -16.70 38.81
C LEU A 367 -4.17 -16.15 38.76
N ALA A 368 -3.27 -16.91 38.24
CA ALA A 368 -1.87 -16.48 38.01
C ALA A 368 -1.40 -16.94 36.64
N SER A 369 -0.63 -16.12 35.98
CA SER A 369 0.08 -16.50 34.74
C SER A 369 1.50 -15.98 34.78
N VAL A 370 2.43 -16.85 34.43
CA VAL A 370 3.85 -16.50 34.27
C VAL A 370 4.29 -16.93 32.87
N SER A 371 4.92 -16.05 32.13
CA SER A 371 5.54 -16.40 30.86
C SER A 371 6.96 -15.85 30.74
N LEU A 372 7.78 -16.62 30.06
CA LEU A 372 9.14 -16.24 29.70
C LEU A 372 9.37 -16.59 28.23
N ARG A 373 9.84 -15.61 27.46
CA ARG A 373 10.22 -15.81 26.07
C ARG A 373 11.61 -15.24 25.84
N ARG A 374 12.48 -16.04 25.21
CA ARG A 374 13.78 -15.58 24.77
C ARG A 374 13.81 -15.64 23.25
N ASP A 375 13.96 -14.46 22.63
CA ASP A 375 13.99 -14.29 21.19
C ASP A 375 15.38 -13.90 20.71
N GLY A 376 15.78 -14.48 19.59
CA GLY A 376 16.95 -14.11 18.80
C GLY A 376 16.53 -13.60 17.44
N ASP A 377 17.20 -12.56 16.93
CA ASP A 377 16.93 -12.03 15.58
C ASP A 377 18.26 -11.68 14.88
N SER A 378 18.42 -12.16 13.65
CA SER A 378 19.65 -12.00 12.86
C SER A 378 20.01 -10.54 12.53
N ARG A 379 19.10 -9.60 12.73
CA ARG A 379 19.31 -8.16 12.47
C ARG A 379 20.12 -7.47 13.55
N PHE A 380 20.15 -8.02 14.75
CA PHE A 380 20.90 -7.50 15.88
C PHE A 380 22.38 -7.85 15.85
N GLY A 381 23.15 -7.08 16.60
CA GLY A 381 24.58 -7.29 16.77
C GLY A 381 24.90 -8.66 17.40
N ALA A 382 26.06 -9.20 17.07
CA ALA A 382 26.47 -10.54 17.51
C ALA A 382 26.44 -10.69 19.04
N ASN A 383 26.74 -9.63 19.78
CA ASN A 383 26.79 -9.62 21.26
C ASN A 383 25.41 -9.51 21.91
N LYS A 384 24.38 -9.02 21.16
CA LYS A 384 23.04 -8.65 21.68
C LYS A 384 21.90 -9.24 20.85
N ARG A 385 22.17 -10.33 20.15
CA ARG A 385 21.20 -10.98 19.27
C ARG A 385 19.98 -11.51 20.00
N TYR A 386 20.16 -12.00 21.23
CA TYR A 386 19.11 -12.61 22.03
C TYR A 386 18.71 -11.71 23.17
N GLU A 387 17.41 -11.62 23.43
CA GLU A 387 16.83 -10.90 24.56
C GLU A 387 15.72 -11.72 25.21
N THR A 388 15.45 -11.48 26.49
CA THR A 388 14.47 -12.24 27.27
C THR A 388 13.36 -11.35 27.76
N PHE A 389 12.12 -11.76 27.51
CA PHE A 389 10.90 -11.03 27.78
C PHE A 389 10.06 -11.77 28.82
N PRO A 390 10.12 -11.39 30.11
CA PRO A 390 9.26 -11.93 31.15
C PRO A 390 7.88 -11.23 31.12
N ALA A 391 6.84 -11.97 31.51
CA ALA A 391 5.55 -11.40 31.85
C ALA A 391 4.89 -12.17 32.99
N LEU A 392 4.16 -11.44 33.83
CA LEU A 392 3.45 -11.91 35.01
C LEU A 392 2.07 -11.31 35.03
N SER A 393 1.05 -12.11 35.36
CA SER A 393 -0.27 -11.60 35.68
C SER A 393 -0.90 -12.32 36.88
N PHE A 394 -1.73 -11.59 37.60
CA PHE A 394 -2.49 -12.07 38.72
C PHE A 394 -3.94 -11.56 38.63
N GLY A 395 -4.89 -12.44 38.95
CA GLY A 395 -6.31 -12.10 39.00
C GLY A 395 -6.94 -12.67 40.26
N TRP A 396 -7.82 -11.90 40.89
CA TRP A 396 -8.61 -12.35 42.01
C TRP A 396 -10.09 -12.12 41.72
N ASN A 397 -10.82 -13.21 41.59
CA ASN A 397 -12.27 -13.24 41.45
C ASN A 397 -12.92 -13.17 42.82
N ILE A 398 -13.02 -11.95 43.40
CA ILE A 398 -13.52 -11.72 44.75
C ILE A 398 -14.98 -12.16 44.88
N HIS A 399 -15.75 -12.06 43.81
CA HIS A 399 -17.17 -12.50 43.80
C HIS A 399 -17.33 -14.01 43.99
N ASN A 400 -16.30 -14.81 43.79
CA ASN A 400 -16.32 -16.26 44.06
C ASN A 400 -15.89 -16.59 45.51
N GLU A 401 -15.60 -15.59 46.36
CA GLU A 401 -15.31 -15.84 47.75
C GLU A 401 -16.60 -16.15 48.54
N SER A 402 -16.48 -17.01 49.52
CA SER A 402 -17.62 -17.47 50.34
C SER A 402 -18.39 -16.34 51.03
N PHE A 403 -17.73 -15.20 51.32
CA PHE A 403 -18.39 -14.05 51.93
C PHE A 403 -19.20 -13.19 50.92
N LEU A 404 -19.09 -13.44 49.62
CA LEU A 404 -19.88 -12.78 48.57
C LEU A 404 -20.78 -13.73 47.76
N GLU A 405 -20.77 -15.03 48.02
CA GLU A 405 -21.45 -16.07 47.24
C GLU A 405 -22.96 -15.86 47.07
N ASN A 406 -23.61 -15.21 48.05
CA ASN A 406 -25.04 -14.90 48.01
C ASN A 406 -25.36 -13.42 47.83
N ASN A 407 -24.45 -12.63 47.27
CA ASN A 407 -24.68 -11.20 47.09
C ASN A 407 -25.38 -10.90 45.75
N GLU A 408 -26.68 -10.59 45.84
CA GLU A 408 -27.51 -10.31 44.66
C GLU A 408 -27.17 -8.95 43.98
N THR A 409 -26.55 -8.05 44.72
CA THR A 409 -26.20 -6.70 44.22
C THR A 409 -24.91 -6.71 43.44
N LEU A 410 -23.89 -7.48 43.88
CA LEU A 410 -22.57 -7.55 43.31
C LEU A 410 -22.40 -8.87 42.54
N SER A 411 -22.68 -8.87 41.23
CA SER A 411 -22.62 -10.06 40.41
C SER A 411 -21.21 -10.39 39.90
N LYS A 412 -20.32 -9.41 39.89
CA LYS A 412 -18.92 -9.60 39.50
C LYS A 412 -18.03 -8.59 40.22
N LEU A 413 -16.96 -9.07 40.81
CA LEU A 413 -15.84 -8.26 41.30
C LEU A 413 -14.56 -9.02 41.08
N LYS A 414 -13.71 -8.49 40.17
CA LYS A 414 -12.41 -9.05 39.86
C LYS A 414 -11.35 -7.97 39.91
N LEU A 415 -10.28 -8.25 40.61
CA LEU A 415 -9.06 -7.44 40.55
C LEU A 415 -8.05 -8.08 39.59
N ARG A 416 -7.38 -7.28 38.82
CA ARG A 416 -6.35 -7.71 37.85
C ARG A 416 -5.09 -6.88 38.00
N PHE A 417 -3.98 -7.57 37.91
CA PHE A 417 -2.64 -6.98 37.79
C PHE A 417 -1.90 -7.72 36.68
N SER A 418 -1.18 -6.98 35.84
CA SER A 418 -0.24 -7.58 34.90
C SER A 418 0.94 -6.67 34.66
N THR A 419 2.10 -7.28 34.46
CA THR A 419 3.32 -6.60 34.01
C THR A 419 4.06 -7.50 33.03
N GLY A 420 4.70 -6.90 32.03
CA GLY A 420 5.45 -7.67 31.03
C GLY A 420 6.31 -6.78 30.16
N SER A 421 7.34 -7.39 29.61
CA SER A 421 8.25 -6.74 28.67
C SER A 421 8.04 -7.31 27.27
N LEU A 422 8.15 -6.45 26.26
CA LEU A 422 8.05 -6.80 24.83
C LEU A 422 9.19 -6.13 24.07
N GLY A 423 9.79 -6.88 23.13
CA GLY A 423 10.80 -6.36 22.22
C GLY A 423 10.25 -6.03 20.85
N THR A 424 10.79 -5.01 20.18
CA THR A 424 10.48 -4.69 18.79
C THR A 424 11.72 -4.65 17.91
N THR A 425 11.52 -5.02 16.65
CA THR A 425 12.54 -5.06 15.60
C THR A 425 12.12 -4.24 14.36
N SER A 426 10.98 -3.54 14.43
CA SER A 426 10.35 -2.86 13.28
C SER A 426 11.20 -1.75 12.66
N PHE A 427 12.10 -1.16 13.46
CA PHE A 427 12.98 -0.06 13.05
C PHE A 427 14.27 -0.52 12.35
N LEU A 428 14.53 -1.85 12.25
CA LEU A 428 15.79 -2.38 11.76
C LEU A 428 15.70 -2.89 10.32
N GLY A 429 16.62 -2.43 9.48
CA GLY A 429 16.98 -3.12 8.24
C GLY A 429 17.72 -4.44 8.51
N SER A 430 17.80 -5.31 7.51
CA SER A 430 18.33 -6.68 7.68
C SER A 430 19.80 -6.76 8.11
N TYR A 431 20.59 -5.73 7.84
CA TYR A 431 22.04 -5.75 8.01
C TYR A 431 22.57 -4.53 8.79
N ASN A 432 21.73 -3.85 9.59
CA ASN A 432 22.12 -2.62 10.28
C ASN A 432 23.26 -2.81 11.30
N SER A 433 23.45 -4.03 11.80
CA SER A 433 24.55 -4.35 12.71
C SER A 433 25.89 -4.56 12.01
N LEU A 434 25.89 -4.71 10.69
CA LEU A 434 27.08 -5.02 9.90
C LEU A 434 27.62 -3.76 9.22
N SER A 435 28.93 -3.76 8.91
CA SER A 435 29.51 -2.80 7.98
C SER A 435 29.11 -3.18 6.56
N LEU A 436 28.41 -2.29 5.88
CA LEU A 436 28.02 -2.45 4.48
C LEU A 436 29.00 -1.69 3.60
N LEU A 437 29.16 -2.18 2.37
CA LEU A 437 29.98 -1.54 1.36
C LEU A 437 29.09 -0.88 0.29
N SER A 438 29.44 0.33 -0.10
CA SER A 438 28.79 1.03 -1.20
C SER A 438 29.80 1.38 -2.29
N PRO A 439 29.40 1.39 -3.58
CA PRO A 439 30.25 1.89 -4.64
C PRO A 439 30.64 3.35 -4.37
N ALA A 440 31.91 3.66 -4.49
CA ALA A 440 32.42 5.01 -4.47
C ALA A 440 32.67 5.50 -5.91
N ALA A 441 32.96 6.80 -6.05
CA ALA A 441 33.37 7.34 -7.31
C ALA A 441 34.61 6.61 -7.83
N THR A 442 34.71 6.46 -9.15
CA THR A 442 35.87 5.85 -9.80
C THR A 442 37.12 6.74 -9.64
N ILE A 443 38.24 6.14 -9.23
CA ILE A 443 39.56 6.77 -9.25
C ILE A 443 40.37 6.07 -10.33
N TYR A 444 40.92 6.81 -11.28
CA TYR A 444 41.64 6.28 -12.44
C TYR A 444 40.89 5.17 -13.21
N GLY A 445 39.56 5.33 -13.37
CA GLY A 445 38.73 4.34 -14.08
C GLY A 445 38.44 3.04 -13.33
N THR A 446 38.89 2.89 -12.08
CA THR A 446 38.63 1.72 -11.23
C THR A 446 37.58 2.07 -10.18
N GLY A 447 36.54 1.25 -10.09
CA GLY A 447 35.50 1.38 -9.06
C GLY A 447 36.00 0.87 -7.71
N PHE A 448 35.72 1.61 -6.65
CA PHE A 448 36.05 1.23 -5.28
C PHE A 448 34.77 0.99 -4.48
N LEU A 449 34.88 0.07 -3.53
CA LEU A 449 33.86 -0.14 -2.49
C LEU A 449 34.36 0.49 -1.19
N ILE A 450 33.55 1.35 -0.60
CA ILE A 450 33.85 1.97 0.69
C ILE A 450 32.80 1.57 1.73
N PRO A 451 33.15 1.50 3.01
CA PRO A 451 32.18 1.30 4.07
C PRO A 451 31.13 2.42 4.05
N SER A 452 29.83 2.05 3.98
CA SER A 452 28.73 3.01 3.99
C SER A 452 28.23 3.31 5.40
N ASN A 453 28.55 2.43 6.37
CA ASN A 453 28.22 2.57 7.78
C ASN A 453 29.26 1.86 8.66
N SER A 454 29.32 2.27 9.92
CA SER A 454 30.11 1.56 10.94
C SER A 454 29.36 0.34 11.45
N PRO A 455 30.03 -0.81 11.71
CA PRO A 455 29.40 -1.95 12.32
C PRO A 455 29.01 -1.64 13.77
N ASN A 456 27.91 -2.20 14.24
CA ASN A 456 27.51 -2.13 15.65
C ASN A 456 27.22 -3.53 16.19
N PRO A 457 28.21 -4.23 16.73
CA PRO A 457 28.04 -5.56 17.28
C PRO A 457 27.16 -5.59 18.56
N ASP A 458 26.94 -4.45 19.19
CA ASP A 458 26.12 -4.26 20.40
C ASP A 458 24.73 -3.71 20.10
N LEU A 459 24.35 -3.62 18.81
CA LEU A 459 22.99 -3.23 18.42
C LEU A 459 21.99 -4.21 19.04
N THR A 460 21.07 -3.66 19.85
CA THR A 460 20.17 -4.45 20.70
C THR A 460 18.71 -4.11 20.48
N TRP A 461 17.86 -4.92 21.08
CA TRP A 461 16.40 -4.78 21.10
C TRP A 461 15.96 -3.45 21.72
N GLN A 462 14.94 -2.87 21.14
CA GLN A 462 14.14 -1.85 21.84
C GLN A 462 13.08 -2.58 22.65
N THR A 463 13.10 -2.38 23.96
CA THR A 463 12.18 -3.03 24.89
C THR A 463 11.15 -2.03 25.39
N ASN A 464 9.92 -2.49 25.51
CA ASN A 464 8.83 -1.76 26.15
C ASN A 464 8.30 -2.60 27.31
N THR A 465 8.16 -1.99 28.50
CA THR A 465 7.59 -2.65 29.67
C THR A 465 6.27 -1.97 30.03
N GLU A 466 5.24 -2.77 30.15
CA GLU A 466 3.90 -2.29 30.48
C GLU A 466 3.44 -2.89 31.79
N THR A 467 2.76 -2.08 32.61
CA THR A 467 2.16 -2.51 33.88
C THR A 467 0.73 -2.01 33.95
N ASN A 468 -0.20 -2.92 34.18
CA ASN A 468 -1.63 -2.64 34.18
C ASN A 468 -2.27 -3.10 35.50
N PHE A 469 -3.19 -2.29 36.01
CA PHE A 469 -4.11 -2.61 37.09
C PHE A 469 -5.54 -2.48 36.54
N GLY A 470 -6.42 -3.41 36.92
CA GLY A 470 -7.81 -3.37 36.48
C GLY A 470 -8.77 -3.87 37.57
N VAL A 471 -9.96 -3.33 37.54
CA VAL A 471 -11.11 -3.78 38.36
C VAL A 471 -12.27 -4.04 37.39
N ASP A 472 -12.82 -5.25 37.44
CA ASP A 472 -14.04 -5.59 36.73
C ASP A 472 -15.18 -5.63 37.73
N LEU A 473 -16.19 -4.79 37.54
CA LEU A 473 -17.34 -4.68 38.42
C LEU A 473 -18.63 -5.00 37.62
N GLY A 474 -19.43 -5.91 38.13
CA GLY A 474 -20.77 -6.19 37.63
C GLY A 474 -21.79 -6.03 38.74
N LEU A 475 -22.84 -5.27 38.52
CA LEU A 475 -23.93 -5.01 39.44
C LEU A 475 -25.24 -5.52 38.91
N LEU A 476 -26.14 -5.94 39.82
CA LEU A 476 -27.53 -6.31 39.50
C LEU A 476 -27.66 -7.30 38.31
N SER A 477 -26.84 -8.36 38.31
CA SER A 477 -26.78 -9.37 37.23
C SER A 477 -26.43 -8.77 35.87
N ASN A 478 -25.50 -7.79 35.86
CA ASN A 478 -25.02 -7.04 34.67
C ASN A 478 -26.12 -6.20 33.97
N ARG A 479 -27.04 -5.67 34.72
CA ARG A 479 -28.06 -4.72 34.25
C ARG A 479 -27.60 -3.28 34.37
#